data_5c07cb5612434d37369aa33eef46dced
#
_entry.id   5c07cb5612434d37369aa33eef46dced
#
_cell.length_a   1.000
_cell.length_b   1.000
_cell.length_c   1.000
_cell.angle_alpha   90.00
_cell.angle_beta   90.00
_cell.angle_gamma   90.00
#
_symmetry.space_group_name_H-M   'P 1'
#
loop_
_entity.id
_entity.type
_entity.pdbx_description
1 polymer ?
#
loop_
_entity_poly.entity_id
_entity_poly.type
_entity_poly.pdbx_seq_one_letter_code
_entity_poly.pdbx_strand_id
1 'polypeptide(L)'
;LESTVLDLTDPDRPCLLRPGGVTAEELLALCGTLHRPATQSDAAPVSPGRMLSHYAPGLPVRLDVNAPRPDEALLAFGPQNGPSTAAMTWNLSESGNLEEAASRLFSGLRALDHAGTARHLRGIAVQPIPTHGLGLAIHDRLTRAAAPRPASVNPKENTLP
;
A
#
# COMPACT_ATOMS: atom_id res chain seq x y z
N LEU A 1 3.83 9.50 -3.10
CA LEU A 1 3.51 9.21 -1.68
C LEU A 1 3.15 10.50 -0.95
N GLU A 2 2.33 10.38 0.11
CA GLU A 2 1.98 11.49 0.98
C GLU A 2 3.10 11.79 1.98
N SER A 3 2.95 12.91 2.71
CA SER A 3 3.88 13.35 3.75
C SER A 3 3.95 12.34 4.89
N THR A 4 5.12 12.23 5.50
CA THR A 4 5.35 11.52 6.76
C THR A 4 4.65 12.26 7.90
N VAL A 5 4.04 11.52 8.83
CA VAL A 5 3.38 12.08 10.02
C VAL A 5 4.06 11.56 11.27
N LEU A 6 4.57 12.50 12.06
CA LEU A 6 5.27 12.24 13.31
C LEU A 6 4.49 12.85 14.47
N ASP A 7 4.31 12.10 15.55
CA ASP A 7 3.79 12.59 16.83
C ASP A 7 4.97 12.98 17.72
N LEU A 8 4.99 14.23 18.15
CA LEU A 8 5.99 14.83 19.02
C LEU A 8 5.38 15.37 20.33
N THR A 9 4.18 14.90 20.69
CA THR A 9 3.54 15.29 21.97
C THR A 9 4.36 14.89 23.19
N ASP A 10 5.15 13.81 23.07
CA ASP A 10 6.21 13.43 23.98
C ASP A 10 7.56 13.58 23.28
N PRO A 11 8.35 14.63 23.57
CA PRO A 11 9.63 14.89 22.90
C PRO A 11 10.68 13.78 23.09
N ASP A 12 10.60 13.04 24.20
CA ASP A 12 11.53 11.94 24.49
C ASP A 12 11.12 10.65 23.77
N ARG A 13 9.92 10.61 23.20
CA ARG A 13 9.37 9.45 22.49
C ARG A 13 8.71 9.80 21.14
N PRO A 14 9.45 10.38 20.19
CA PRO A 14 8.93 10.63 18.85
C PRO A 14 8.29 9.37 18.25
N CYS A 15 7.06 9.47 17.75
CA CYS A 15 6.32 8.31 17.26
C CYS A 15 5.91 8.49 15.80
N LEU A 16 6.37 7.58 14.91
CA LEU A 16 6.02 7.58 13.49
C LEU A 16 4.59 7.05 13.32
N LEU A 17 3.65 7.95 13.08
CA LEU A 17 2.24 7.62 12.88
C LEU A 17 1.94 7.14 11.45
N ARG A 18 2.60 7.74 10.45
CA ARG A 18 2.44 7.38 9.04
C ARG A 18 3.77 7.54 8.30
N PRO A 19 4.33 6.46 7.73
CA PRO A 19 5.48 6.57 6.84
C PRO A 19 5.08 7.31 5.55
N GLY A 20 6.00 8.12 5.00
CA GLY A 20 5.79 8.94 3.82
C GLY A 20 7.09 9.30 3.13
N GLY A 21 7.15 10.50 2.52
CA GLY A 21 8.29 10.96 1.72
C GLY A 21 9.59 11.16 2.51
N VAL A 22 9.50 11.50 3.81
CA VAL A 22 10.66 11.50 4.72
C VAL A 22 10.78 10.12 5.32
N THR A 23 11.93 9.48 5.18
CA THR A 23 12.16 8.09 5.61
C THR A 23 12.32 7.96 7.13
N ALA A 24 12.09 6.75 7.64
CA ALA A 24 12.27 6.47 9.06
C ALA A 24 13.75 6.62 9.48
N GLU A 25 14.67 6.30 8.58
CA GLU A 25 16.12 6.42 8.77
C GLU A 25 16.55 7.88 8.92
N GLU A 26 16.02 8.79 8.09
CA GLU A 26 16.25 10.23 8.20
C GLU A 26 15.70 10.79 9.51
N LEU A 27 14.48 10.38 9.90
CA LEU A 27 13.89 10.79 11.17
C LEU A 27 14.69 10.26 12.37
N LEU A 28 15.13 9.01 12.33
CA LEU A 28 15.95 8.40 13.38
C LEU A 28 17.28 9.14 13.55
N ALA A 29 17.89 9.57 12.43
CA ALA A 29 19.14 10.35 12.46
C ALA A 29 18.96 11.73 13.12
N LEU A 30 17.76 12.33 12.98
CA LEU A 30 17.46 13.64 13.58
C LEU A 30 17.01 13.54 15.04
N CYS A 31 16.19 12.54 15.38
CA CYS A 31 15.54 12.43 16.69
C CYS A 31 16.30 11.54 17.66
N GLY A 32 17.29 10.75 17.19
CA GLY A 32 18.03 9.77 17.98
C GLY A 32 17.23 8.51 18.34
N THR A 33 15.94 8.63 18.54
CA THR A 33 14.98 7.53 18.77
C THR A 33 13.73 7.70 17.91
N LEU A 34 13.09 6.59 17.54
CA LEU A 34 11.84 6.61 16.77
C LEU A 34 10.99 5.42 17.17
N HIS A 35 9.79 5.70 17.65
CA HIS A 35 8.82 4.68 18.05
C HIS A 35 7.75 4.49 16.99
N ARG A 36 6.99 3.40 17.08
CA ARG A 36 5.78 3.15 16.30
C ARG A 36 4.63 2.84 17.24
N PRO A 37 3.38 3.15 16.90
CA PRO A 37 2.22 2.76 17.68
C PRO A 37 2.21 1.25 17.90
N ALA A 38 1.90 0.80 19.12
CA ALA A 38 1.86 -0.63 19.48
C ALA A 38 0.76 -1.40 18.72
N THR A 39 -0.31 -0.73 18.29
CA THR A 39 -1.41 -1.29 17.51
C THR A 39 -1.87 -0.29 16.44
N GLN A 40 -2.04 -0.77 15.23
CA GLN A 40 -2.80 -0.04 14.20
C GLN A 40 -4.29 -0.30 14.45
N SER A 41 -4.89 0.41 15.41
CA SER A 41 -6.33 0.34 15.66
C SER A 41 -7.04 1.37 14.78
N ASP A 42 -8.04 0.92 14.02
CA ASP A 42 -8.91 1.80 13.23
C ASP A 42 -9.89 2.60 14.08
N ALA A 43 -9.97 2.33 15.39
CA ALA A 43 -10.99 2.88 16.28
C ALA A 43 -10.91 4.41 16.49
N ALA A 44 -9.74 5.02 16.25
CA ALA A 44 -9.58 6.47 16.20
C ALA A 44 -8.37 6.82 15.35
N PRO A 45 -8.53 7.20 14.07
CA PRO A 45 -7.41 7.63 13.24
C PRO A 45 -6.85 8.94 13.79
N VAL A 46 -5.63 8.88 14.35
CA VAL A 46 -4.92 10.06 14.92
C VAL A 46 -4.43 11.00 13.81
N SER A 47 -4.47 10.54 12.55
CA SER A 47 -4.08 11.37 11.40
C SER A 47 -4.89 11.00 10.14
N PRO A 48 -5.11 11.97 9.21
CA PRO A 48 -5.75 11.71 7.93
C PRO A 48 -4.99 10.62 7.13
N GLY A 49 -5.72 9.76 6.41
CA GLY A 49 -5.13 8.71 5.57
C GLY A 49 -4.69 7.45 6.33
N ARG A 50 -5.05 7.29 7.61
CA ARG A 50 -4.83 6.05 8.38
C ARG A 50 -5.95 5.02 8.25
N MET A 51 -7.05 5.36 7.58
CA MET A 51 -8.12 4.40 7.31
C MET A 51 -7.61 3.27 6.41
N LEU A 52 -7.87 2.02 6.79
CA LEU A 52 -7.34 0.82 6.13
C LEU A 52 -7.73 0.73 4.64
N SER A 53 -8.95 1.16 4.29
CA SER A 53 -9.45 1.09 2.91
C SER A 53 -9.13 2.31 2.04
N HIS A 54 -8.30 3.26 2.53
CA HIS A 54 -7.95 4.45 1.75
C HIS A 54 -7.10 4.04 0.54
N TYR A 55 -7.52 4.43 -0.67
CA TYR A 55 -6.91 4.07 -1.96
C TYR A 55 -7.04 2.58 -2.37
N ALA A 56 -7.89 1.79 -1.72
CA ALA A 56 -8.09 0.39 -2.10
C ALA A 56 -8.65 0.28 -3.53
N PRO A 57 -7.99 -0.48 -4.42
CA PRO A 57 -8.49 -0.77 -5.76
C PRO A 57 -9.79 -1.60 -5.72
N GLY A 58 -10.53 -1.66 -6.81
CA GLY A 58 -11.72 -2.50 -6.99
C GLY A 58 -11.42 -3.98 -6.84
N LEU A 59 -10.30 -4.42 -7.36
CA LEU A 59 -9.83 -5.79 -7.27
C LEU A 59 -9.16 -6.07 -5.92
N PRO A 60 -9.31 -7.29 -5.38
CA PRO A 60 -8.55 -7.74 -4.21
C PRO A 60 -7.04 -7.67 -4.46
N VAL A 61 -6.28 -7.28 -3.43
CA VAL A 61 -4.82 -7.20 -3.50
C VAL A 61 -4.18 -8.28 -2.63
N ARG A 62 -3.21 -9.03 -3.18
CA ARG A 62 -2.39 -10.00 -2.46
C ARG A 62 -0.95 -9.51 -2.43
N LEU A 63 -0.35 -9.43 -1.24
CA LEU A 63 1.02 -8.96 -1.03
C LEU A 63 2.02 -10.13 -1.03
N ASP A 64 3.29 -9.79 -1.24
CA ASP A 64 4.44 -10.69 -1.14
C ASP A 64 4.34 -11.94 -2.04
N VAL A 65 3.84 -11.73 -3.26
CA VAL A 65 3.59 -12.79 -4.23
C VAL A 65 4.78 -12.96 -5.17
N ASN A 66 5.45 -14.12 -5.11
CA ASN A 66 6.53 -14.47 -6.04
C ASN A 66 6.02 -15.17 -7.32
N ALA A 67 4.86 -15.83 -7.24
CA ALA A 67 4.24 -16.54 -8.35
C ALA A 67 2.77 -16.06 -8.51
N PRO A 68 2.51 -15.08 -9.41
CA PRO A 68 1.16 -14.64 -9.71
C PRO A 68 0.38 -15.73 -10.46
N ARG A 69 -0.95 -15.72 -10.32
CA ARG A 69 -1.84 -16.61 -11.04
C ARG A 69 -2.13 -16.08 -12.45
N PRO A 70 -2.50 -16.94 -13.42
CA PRO A 70 -2.84 -16.51 -14.77
C PRO A 70 -4.05 -15.58 -14.86
N ASP A 71 -4.92 -15.59 -13.85
CA ASP A 71 -6.11 -14.75 -13.72
C ASP A 71 -5.91 -13.52 -12.81
N GLU A 72 -4.65 -13.18 -12.51
CA GLU A 72 -4.27 -11.99 -11.75
C GLU A 72 -3.48 -10.99 -12.59
N ALA A 73 -3.58 -9.71 -12.21
CA ALA A 73 -2.63 -8.69 -12.63
C ALA A 73 -1.43 -8.68 -11.68
N LEU A 74 -0.24 -8.35 -12.15
CA LEU A 74 0.99 -8.27 -11.35
C LEU A 74 1.47 -6.82 -11.21
N LEU A 75 1.60 -6.36 -9.98
CA LEU A 75 2.39 -5.18 -9.63
C LEU A 75 3.79 -5.65 -9.28
N ALA A 76 4.72 -5.50 -10.22
CA ALA A 76 6.08 -5.98 -10.13
C ALA A 76 7.03 -4.91 -9.57
N PHE A 77 8.17 -5.36 -9.04
CA PHE A 77 9.27 -4.52 -8.59
C PHE A 77 10.60 -5.19 -8.87
N GLY A 78 11.57 -4.44 -9.38
CA GLY A 78 12.89 -4.94 -9.74
C GLY A 78 12.94 -5.63 -11.11
N PRO A 79 14.11 -6.17 -11.47
CA PRO A 79 14.30 -6.86 -12.74
C PRO A 79 13.47 -8.14 -12.79
N GLN A 80 12.82 -8.40 -13.91
CA GLN A 80 12.03 -9.61 -14.13
C GLN A 80 12.84 -10.63 -14.91
N ASN A 81 13.00 -11.82 -14.34
CA ASN A 81 13.74 -12.93 -14.95
C ASN A 81 12.79 -13.84 -15.75
N GLY A 82 12.43 -13.43 -16.96
CA GLY A 82 11.56 -14.19 -17.84
C GLY A 82 10.10 -13.71 -17.89
N PRO A 83 9.26 -14.39 -18.71
CA PRO A 83 7.86 -14.01 -18.87
C PRO A 83 7.06 -14.26 -17.59
N SER A 84 6.23 -13.29 -17.23
CA SER A 84 5.27 -13.44 -16.13
C SER A 84 4.14 -14.39 -16.50
N THR A 85 3.66 -15.19 -15.54
CA THR A 85 2.43 -15.98 -15.68
C THR A 85 1.17 -15.15 -15.50
N ALA A 86 1.28 -13.92 -14.96
CA ALA A 86 0.15 -13.02 -14.77
C ALA A 86 -0.49 -12.60 -16.11
N ALA A 87 -1.80 -12.33 -16.09
CA ALA A 87 -2.54 -11.85 -17.25
C ALA A 87 -2.03 -10.51 -17.79
N MET A 88 -1.47 -9.67 -16.92
CA MET A 88 -0.85 -8.39 -17.24
C MET A 88 0.12 -7.97 -16.12
N THR A 89 1.09 -7.16 -16.46
CA THR A 89 2.12 -6.71 -15.49
C THR A 89 2.33 -5.20 -15.61
N TRP A 90 2.46 -4.55 -14.44
CA TRP A 90 2.98 -3.20 -14.30
C TRP A 90 4.19 -3.25 -13.38
N ASN A 91 5.37 -2.87 -13.87
CA ASN A 91 6.57 -2.81 -13.05
C ASN A 91 6.76 -1.40 -12.47
N LEU A 92 6.83 -1.31 -11.16
CA LEU A 92 7.03 -0.03 -10.45
C LEU A 92 8.41 0.56 -10.71
N SER A 93 9.44 -0.30 -10.80
CA SER A 93 10.80 0.07 -11.17
C SER A 93 11.56 -1.19 -11.62
N GLU A 94 12.01 -1.22 -12.87
CA GLU A 94 12.78 -2.35 -13.40
C GLU A 94 14.17 -2.43 -12.77
N SER A 95 14.73 -1.30 -12.36
CA SER A 95 16.03 -1.22 -11.68
C SER A 95 15.96 -1.51 -10.19
N GLY A 96 14.75 -1.64 -9.60
CA GLY A 96 14.58 -1.78 -8.15
C GLY A 96 14.76 -0.46 -7.38
N ASN A 97 14.59 0.68 -8.06
CA ASN A 97 14.69 2.00 -7.42
C ASN A 97 13.41 2.33 -6.64
N LEU A 98 13.53 2.60 -5.34
CA LEU A 98 12.39 2.86 -4.46
C LEU A 98 11.74 4.24 -4.69
N GLU A 99 12.49 5.24 -5.14
CA GLU A 99 11.94 6.58 -5.46
C GLU A 99 11.05 6.49 -6.70
N GLU A 100 11.53 5.80 -7.75
CA GLU A 100 10.74 5.52 -8.93
C GLU A 100 9.48 4.74 -8.58
N ALA A 101 9.61 3.67 -7.80
CA ALA A 101 8.49 2.85 -7.36
C ALA A 101 7.45 3.66 -6.56
N ALA A 102 7.92 4.52 -5.64
CA ALA A 102 7.07 5.40 -4.84
C ALA A 102 6.27 6.39 -5.72
N SER A 103 6.90 6.95 -6.74
CA SER A 103 6.25 7.89 -7.67
C SER A 103 5.18 7.21 -8.54
N ARG A 104 5.37 5.94 -8.90
CA ARG A 104 4.52 5.17 -9.82
C ARG A 104 3.47 4.31 -9.13
N LEU A 105 3.50 4.19 -7.79
CA LEU A 105 2.66 3.27 -7.03
C LEU A 105 1.16 3.43 -7.32
N PHE A 106 0.62 4.62 -7.15
CA PHE A 106 -0.82 4.86 -7.32
C PHE A 106 -1.26 4.79 -8.78
N SER A 107 -0.41 5.21 -9.71
CA SER A 107 -0.68 5.08 -11.15
C SER A 107 -0.73 3.62 -11.56
N GLY A 108 0.21 2.80 -11.04
CA GLY A 108 0.25 1.36 -11.30
C GLY A 108 -0.96 0.63 -10.73
N LEU A 109 -1.31 0.88 -9.47
CA LEU A 109 -2.50 0.28 -8.85
C LEU A 109 -3.78 0.63 -9.61
N ARG A 110 -3.99 1.91 -9.98
CA ARG A 110 -5.16 2.32 -10.76
C ARG A 110 -5.21 1.72 -12.15
N ALA A 111 -4.07 1.67 -12.85
CA ALA A 111 -4.00 1.09 -14.18
C ALA A 111 -4.33 -0.41 -14.15
N LEU A 112 -3.76 -1.15 -13.18
CA LEU A 112 -4.04 -2.58 -13.01
C LEU A 112 -5.49 -2.84 -12.58
N ASP A 113 -6.05 -2.02 -11.69
CA ASP A 113 -7.43 -2.14 -11.26
C ASP A 113 -8.42 -1.91 -12.41
N HIS A 114 -8.24 -0.82 -13.15
CA HIS A 114 -9.10 -0.49 -14.29
C HIS A 114 -9.02 -1.56 -15.39
N ALA A 115 -7.82 -1.89 -15.85
CA ALA A 115 -7.64 -2.86 -16.93
C ALA A 115 -7.95 -4.30 -16.47
N GLY A 116 -7.66 -4.64 -15.21
CA GLY A 116 -7.96 -5.94 -14.63
C GLY A 116 -9.48 -6.15 -14.47
N THR A 117 -10.21 -5.14 -14.02
CA THR A 117 -11.68 -5.17 -13.94
C THR A 117 -12.30 -5.37 -15.32
N ALA A 118 -11.84 -4.63 -16.34
CA ALA A 118 -12.31 -4.78 -17.72
C ALA A 118 -12.04 -6.19 -18.31
N ARG A 119 -11.01 -6.87 -17.82
CA ARG A 119 -10.65 -8.24 -18.23
C ARG A 119 -11.19 -9.32 -17.29
N HIS A 120 -12.01 -8.97 -16.32
CA HIS A 120 -12.57 -9.87 -15.30
C HIS A 120 -11.49 -10.66 -14.52
N LEU A 121 -10.33 -10.02 -14.24
CA LEU A 121 -9.30 -10.63 -13.43
C LEU A 121 -9.75 -10.75 -11.97
N ARG A 122 -9.18 -11.74 -11.26
CA ARG A 122 -9.55 -12.04 -9.87
C ARG A 122 -8.88 -11.17 -8.82
N GLY A 123 -7.78 -10.49 -9.17
CA GLY A 123 -7.06 -9.66 -8.23
C GLY A 123 -5.76 -9.08 -8.78
N ILE A 124 -5.09 -8.35 -7.91
CA ILE A 124 -3.76 -7.80 -8.13
C ILE A 124 -2.78 -8.49 -7.19
N ALA A 125 -1.82 -9.21 -7.75
CA ALA A 125 -0.68 -9.76 -7.04
C ALA A 125 0.42 -8.72 -6.96
N VAL A 126 1.03 -8.52 -5.81
CA VAL A 126 2.13 -7.56 -5.59
C VAL A 126 3.39 -8.32 -5.23
N GLN A 127 4.48 -8.12 -5.97
CA GLN A 127 5.78 -8.68 -5.63
C GLN A 127 6.34 -8.08 -4.33
N PRO A 128 7.22 -8.80 -3.61
CA PRO A 128 7.90 -8.27 -2.45
C PRO A 128 8.66 -6.98 -2.77
N ILE A 129 8.50 -5.98 -1.92
CA ILE A 129 9.20 -4.69 -2.00
C ILE A 129 10.00 -4.52 -0.70
N PRO A 130 11.27 -4.07 -0.75
CA PRO A 130 12.05 -3.82 0.45
C PRO A 130 11.34 -2.88 1.43
N THR A 131 11.49 -3.11 2.74
CA THR A 131 10.81 -2.33 3.79
C THR A 131 11.67 -1.22 4.40
N HIS A 132 12.85 -0.94 3.81
CA HIS A 132 13.71 0.18 4.20
C HIS A 132 13.44 1.42 3.33
N GLY A 133 13.89 2.58 3.76
CA GLY A 133 13.75 3.83 3.04
C GLY A 133 12.28 4.11 2.65
N LEU A 134 12.03 4.54 1.43
CA LEU A 134 10.68 4.75 0.89
C LEU A 134 9.86 3.47 0.77
N GLY A 135 10.50 2.30 0.77
CA GLY A 135 9.83 1.01 0.74
C GLY A 135 8.89 0.80 1.92
N LEU A 136 9.22 1.35 3.09
CA LEU A 136 8.33 1.33 4.26
C LEU A 136 7.00 2.04 3.99
N ALA A 137 7.04 3.20 3.33
CA ALA A 137 5.84 3.95 2.97
C ALA A 137 5.04 3.27 1.85
N ILE A 138 5.73 2.67 0.88
CA ILE A 138 5.09 1.86 -0.17
C ILE A 138 4.34 0.68 0.48
N HIS A 139 5.00 -0.05 1.38
CA HIS A 139 4.41 -1.20 2.07
C HIS A 139 3.19 -0.80 2.91
N ASP A 140 3.24 0.32 3.64
CA ASP A 140 2.07 0.85 4.39
C ASP A 140 0.88 1.09 3.45
N ARG A 141 1.08 1.68 2.27
CA ARG A 141 0.01 1.92 1.29
C ARG A 141 -0.54 0.64 0.68
N LEU A 142 0.32 -0.32 0.38
CA LEU A 142 -0.08 -1.62 -0.15
C LEU A 142 -0.86 -2.44 0.88
N THR A 143 -0.45 -2.42 2.15
CA THR A 143 -1.18 -3.06 3.25
C THR A 143 -2.59 -2.49 3.39
N ARG A 144 -2.75 -1.16 3.27
CA ARG A 144 -4.08 -0.52 3.27
C ARG A 144 -4.90 -0.88 2.05
N ALA A 145 -4.27 -0.95 0.88
CA ALA A 145 -4.95 -1.37 -0.36
C ALA A 145 -5.43 -2.83 -0.31
N ALA A 146 -4.70 -3.69 0.41
CA ALA A 146 -5.02 -5.11 0.60
C ALA A 146 -6.01 -5.38 1.75
N ALA A 147 -6.33 -4.37 2.59
CA ALA A 147 -7.22 -4.54 3.72
C ALA A 147 -8.63 -4.96 3.27
N PRO A 148 -9.29 -5.88 4.01
CA PRO A 148 -10.67 -6.26 3.74
C PRO A 148 -11.58 -5.03 3.75
N ARG A 149 -12.45 -4.91 2.73
CA ARG A 149 -13.48 -3.86 2.75
C ARG A 149 -14.59 -4.27 3.71
N PRO A 150 -15.11 -3.32 4.52
CA PRO A 150 -16.38 -3.55 5.17
C PRO A 150 -17.41 -3.84 4.08
N ALA A 151 -18.20 -4.90 4.27
CA ALA A 151 -19.30 -5.22 3.36
C ALA A 151 -20.14 -3.95 3.16
N SER A 152 -20.39 -3.56 1.91
CA SER A 152 -21.25 -2.43 1.61
C SER A 152 -22.60 -2.71 2.23
N VAL A 153 -22.98 -1.96 3.26
CA VAL A 153 -24.33 -1.96 3.82
C VAL A 153 -25.24 -1.49 2.68
N ASN A 154 -26.02 -2.42 2.14
CA ASN A 154 -26.96 -2.14 1.09
C ASN A 154 -28.07 -1.21 1.66
N PRO A 155 -28.22 0.06 1.21
CA PRO A 155 -29.20 0.98 1.81
C PRO A 155 -30.65 0.70 1.39
N LYS A 156 -30.95 -0.53 0.92
CA LYS A 156 -32.28 -0.94 0.46
C LYS A 156 -32.97 -1.93 1.38
N GLU A 157 -32.99 -1.69 2.68
CA GLU A 157 -33.94 -2.35 3.58
C GLU A 157 -34.33 -1.39 4.71
N ASN A 158 -34.97 -0.31 4.35
CA ASN A 158 -35.79 0.42 5.31
C ASN A 158 -37.12 0.81 4.65
N THR A 159 -37.91 -0.22 4.32
CA THR A 159 -39.35 -0.07 4.08
C THR A 159 -40.00 -0.23 5.45
N LEU A 160 -40.33 0.89 6.07
CA LEU A 160 -41.23 0.91 7.22
C LEU A 160 -42.66 0.53 6.78
N PRO A 161 -43.41 -0.17 7.63
CA PRO A 161 -44.79 -0.54 7.37
C PRO A 161 -45.74 0.64 7.31
#